data_30c22f4a3dfc3d64d5bebf8708f874ea
#
_entry.id   30c22f4a3dfc3d64d5bebf8708f874ea
#
_cell.length_a   1.000
_cell.length_b   1.000
_cell.length_c   1.000
_cell.angle_alpha   90.00
_cell.angle_beta   90.00
_cell.angle_gamma   90.00
#
_symmetry.space_group_name_H-M   'P 1'
#
loop_
_entity.id
_entity.type
_entity.pdbx_description
1 polymer ?
#
loop_
_entity_poly.entity_id
_entity_poly.type
_entity_poly.pdbx_seq_one_letter_code
_entity_poly.pdbx_strand_id
1 'polypeptide(L)'
;MTTHLRSFLFLMLVLFGGGFGCAPSRYLLSESTQTASPEEAVQNAKNYLINESNWKIDCSHFVLVCYHSGKINHFLRHQRGNHNLVRDLNDYLESQNTRRVHAADIRPGDILIFNKTYDINHDGHIDDKDIYTHTGIVEDNQNDLVTYIDASDDRKPPRVHLRRFSFTDDHFNETVTRDPATGRKIRARETFHAAYAVH
;
A
#
# COMPACT_ATOMS: atom_id res chain seq x y z
N MET A 1 13.07 -12.30 -78.96
CA MET A 1 13.92 -11.30 -78.32
C MET A 1 13.49 -11.12 -76.91
N THR A 2 14.15 -11.74 -75.96
CA THR A 2 13.80 -11.86 -74.57
C THR A 2 14.91 -11.23 -73.70
N THR A 3 14.66 -10.17 -73.06
CA THR A 3 15.58 -9.50 -72.12
C THR A 3 15.34 -9.94 -70.71
N HIS A 4 16.29 -10.60 -70.09
CA HIS A 4 16.33 -11.01 -68.71
C HIS A 4 16.69 -9.82 -67.79
N LEU A 5 15.79 -9.48 -66.85
CA LEU A 5 16.03 -8.53 -65.79
C LEU A 5 16.45 -9.32 -64.52
N ARG A 6 17.70 -9.18 -64.10
CA ARG A 6 18.24 -9.78 -62.88
C ARG A 6 18.00 -8.84 -61.71
N SER A 7 17.15 -9.27 -60.79
CA SER A 7 16.96 -8.60 -59.50
C SER A 7 18.10 -8.96 -58.53
N PHE A 8 18.85 -7.97 -58.10
CA PHE A 8 19.84 -8.11 -57.03
C PHE A 8 19.12 -7.95 -55.69
N LEU A 9 19.07 -9.03 -54.91
CA LEU A 9 18.57 -9.03 -53.55
C LEU A 9 19.73 -8.64 -52.63
N PHE A 10 19.69 -7.42 -52.06
CA PHE A 10 20.63 -6.96 -51.03
C PHE A 10 20.14 -7.42 -49.66
N LEU A 11 20.79 -8.45 -49.13
CA LEU A 11 20.53 -8.95 -47.76
C LEU A 11 21.30 -8.08 -46.79
N MET A 12 20.61 -7.08 -46.15
CA MET A 12 21.18 -6.32 -45.06
C MET A 12 21.00 -7.12 -43.74
N LEU A 13 22.13 -7.69 -43.30
CA LEU A 13 22.23 -8.35 -42.00
C LEU A 13 22.43 -7.26 -40.93
N VAL A 14 21.35 -6.83 -40.23
CA VAL A 14 21.46 -5.93 -39.09
C VAL A 14 21.69 -6.78 -37.86
N LEU A 15 22.93 -6.81 -37.38
CA LEU A 15 23.31 -7.38 -36.11
C LEU A 15 22.82 -6.42 -34.97
N PHE A 16 21.66 -6.68 -34.43
CA PHE A 16 21.24 -6.05 -33.19
C PHE A 16 21.93 -6.74 -32.02
N GLY A 17 23.00 -6.12 -31.52
CA GLY A 17 23.58 -6.43 -30.22
C GLY A 17 22.56 -6.15 -29.11
N GLY A 18 21.90 -7.20 -28.64
CA GLY A 18 20.93 -7.11 -27.55
C GLY A 18 21.64 -6.92 -26.23
N GLY A 19 21.78 -5.69 -25.78
CA GLY A 19 22.05 -5.39 -24.38
C GLY A 19 20.77 -5.64 -23.57
N PHE A 20 20.70 -6.75 -22.85
CA PHE A 20 19.67 -6.97 -21.82
C PHE A 20 19.90 -6.00 -20.65
N GLY A 21 19.53 -4.73 -20.82
CA GLY A 21 19.33 -3.83 -19.72
C GLY A 21 18.04 -4.24 -19.02
N CYS A 22 18.12 -4.74 -17.79
CA CYS A 22 16.98 -4.83 -16.90
C CYS A 22 16.44 -3.41 -16.68
N ALA A 23 15.48 -3.00 -17.50
CA ALA A 23 14.69 -1.82 -17.22
C ALA A 23 13.91 -2.10 -15.94
N PRO A 24 13.95 -1.19 -14.93
CA PRO A 24 13.08 -1.32 -13.77
C PRO A 24 11.65 -1.34 -14.29
N SER A 25 10.91 -2.37 -13.91
CA SER A 25 9.51 -2.54 -14.26
C SER A 25 8.75 -1.31 -13.72
N ARG A 26 8.55 -0.30 -14.58
CA ARG A 26 7.67 0.81 -14.28
C ARG A 26 6.27 0.21 -14.30
N TYR A 27 5.71 0.02 -13.11
CA TYR A 27 4.29 -0.22 -12.99
C TYR A 27 3.54 0.93 -13.67
N LEU A 28 3.15 0.68 -14.91
CA LEU A 28 2.10 1.45 -15.54
C LEU A 28 0.83 1.07 -14.79
N LEU A 29 0.54 1.82 -13.69
CA LEU A 29 -0.81 1.85 -13.18
C LEU A 29 -1.65 2.24 -14.38
N SER A 30 -2.43 1.30 -14.89
CA SER A 30 -3.44 1.54 -15.89
C SER A 30 -4.20 2.78 -15.44
N GLU A 31 -4.45 3.73 -16.33
CA GLU A 31 -5.32 4.89 -16.07
C GLU A 31 -6.78 4.42 -16.00
N SER A 32 -7.05 3.37 -15.21
CA SER A 32 -8.40 3.01 -14.86
C SER A 32 -8.97 4.17 -14.05
N THR A 33 -9.95 4.85 -14.61
CA THR A 33 -10.71 5.88 -13.91
C THR A 33 -11.64 5.29 -12.86
N GLN A 34 -11.76 3.97 -12.83
CA GLN A 34 -12.63 3.23 -11.92
C GLN A 34 -11.83 2.72 -10.72
N THR A 35 -12.23 3.14 -9.53
CA THR A 35 -11.73 2.61 -8.27
C THR A 35 -12.25 1.18 -8.09
N ALA A 36 -11.41 0.26 -7.64
CA ALA A 36 -11.84 -1.10 -7.31
C ALA A 36 -12.88 -1.06 -6.18
N SER A 37 -13.82 -1.99 -6.20
CA SER A 37 -14.74 -2.17 -5.07
C SER A 37 -13.99 -2.59 -3.80
N PRO A 38 -14.56 -2.43 -2.60
CA PRO A 38 -13.96 -2.94 -1.37
C PRO A 38 -13.58 -4.42 -1.43
N GLU A 39 -14.43 -5.26 -2.02
CA GLU A 39 -14.21 -6.69 -2.19
C GLU A 39 -13.04 -6.97 -3.14
N GLU A 40 -12.96 -6.26 -4.25
CA GLU A 40 -11.85 -6.35 -5.19
C GLU A 40 -10.53 -5.91 -4.54
N ALA A 41 -10.56 -4.83 -3.75
CA ALA A 41 -9.37 -4.36 -3.04
C ALA A 41 -8.86 -5.39 -2.03
N VAL A 42 -9.76 -6.05 -1.27
CA VAL A 42 -9.41 -7.16 -0.38
C VAL A 42 -8.80 -8.33 -1.15
N GLN A 43 -9.40 -8.70 -2.30
CA GLN A 43 -8.85 -9.79 -3.12
C GLN A 43 -7.47 -9.45 -3.68
N ASN A 44 -7.27 -8.21 -4.12
CA ASN A 44 -5.97 -7.73 -4.56
C ASN A 44 -4.93 -7.79 -3.43
N ALA A 45 -5.29 -7.37 -2.22
CA ALA A 45 -4.43 -7.43 -1.05
C ALA A 45 -4.03 -8.89 -0.71
N LYS A 46 -4.98 -9.83 -0.74
CA LYS A 46 -4.72 -11.26 -0.57
C LYS A 46 -3.77 -11.83 -1.63
N ASN A 47 -3.91 -11.41 -2.88
CA ASN A 47 -3.02 -11.83 -3.96
C ASN A 47 -1.58 -11.36 -3.72
N TYR A 48 -1.38 -10.15 -3.17
CA TYR A 48 -0.06 -9.68 -2.76
C TYR A 48 0.51 -10.49 -1.60
N LEU A 49 -0.32 -10.85 -0.62
CA LEU A 49 0.10 -11.65 0.53
C LEU A 49 0.58 -13.06 0.11
N ILE A 50 -0.10 -13.69 -0.86
CA ILE A 50 0.22 -15.05 -1.31
C ILE A 50 1.45 -15.08 -2.21
N ASN A 51 1.63 -14.08 -3.07
CA ASN A 51 2.64 -14.12 -4.13
C ASN A 51 4.05 -13.75 -3.65
N GLU A 52 4.29 -13.52 -2.36
CA GLU A 52 5.59 -13.25 -1.69
C GLU A 52 6.69 -12.59 -2.57
N SER A 53 6.29 -11.98 -3.69
CA SER A 53 7.23 -11.39 -4.62
C SER A 53 7.94 -10.22 -3.94
N ASN A 54 9.22 -9.99 -4.27
CA ASN A 54 10.12 -8.94 -3.76
C ASN A 54 9.63 -7.52 -4.08
N TRP A 55 8.39 -7.21 -3.74
CA TRP A 55 7.77 -5.93 -3.98
C TRP A 55 8.32 -4.92 -2.98
N LYS A 56 9.08 -3.98 -3.46
CA LYS A 56 9.44 -2.78 -2.69
C LYS A 56 8.25 -1.84 -2.72
N ILE A 57 7.26 -2.14 -1.91
CA ILE A 57 6.05 -1.32 -1.82
C ILE A 57 5.88 -0.89 -0.36
N ASP A 58 5.70 0.40 -0.12
CA ASP A 58 5.32 0.91 1.20
C ASP A 58 3.81 0.78 1.43
N CYS A 59 3.37 1.08 2.66
CA CYS A 59 1.98 0.90 3.06
C CYS A 59 1.00 1.75 2.26
N SER A 60 1.35 2.98 1.92
CA SER A 60 0.48 3.87 1.16
C SER A 60 0.36 3.45 -0.30
N HIS A 61 1.46 3.10 -0.95
CA HIS A 61 1.43 2.56 -2.31
C HIS A 61 0.70 1.23 -2.37
N PHE A 62 0.83 0.37 -1.36
CA PHE A 62 0.09 -0.88 -1.27
C PHE A 62 -1.43 -0.65 -1.34
N VAL A 63 -1.95 0.27 -0.51
CA VAL A 63 -3.38 0.63 -0.55
C VAL A 63 -3.78 1.15 -1.93
N LEU A 64 -2.97 2.03 -2.54
CA LEU A 64 -3.25 2.60 -3.85
C LEU A 64 -3.34 1.54 -4.96
N VAL A 65 -2.42 0.56 -4.97
CA VAL A 65 -2.45 -0.50 -5.99
C VAL A 65 -3.60 -1.46 -5.78
N CYS A 66 -3.95 -1.78 -4.52
CA CYS A 66 -5.08 -2.66 -4.24
C CYS A 66 -6.42 -2.05 -4.69
N TYR A 67 -6.57 -0.74 -4.52
CA TYR A 67 -7.78 -0.03 -4.95
C TYR A 67 -7.77 0.39 -6.42
N HIS A 68 -6.66 0.24 -7.14
CA HIS A 68 -6.50 0.75 -8.52
C HIS A 68 -6.93 2.21 -8.69
N SER A 69 -6.86 3.00 -7.61
CA SER A 69 -7.51 4.29 -7.56
C SER A 69 -6.73 5.37 -8.31
N GLY A 70 -7.17 5.66 -9.53
CA GLY A 70 -6.72 6.82 -10.27
C GLY A 70 -7.02 8.15 -9.56
N LYS A 71 -8.13 8.25 -8.83
CA LYS A 71 -8.53 9.44 -8.07
C LYS A 71 -7.61 9.70 -6.89
N ILE A 72 -7.38 8.67 -6.05
CA ILE A 72 -6.45 8.77 -4.92
C ILE A 72 -5.04 9.05 -5.43
N ASN A 73 -4.62 8.36 -6.49
CA ASN A 73 -3.31 8.55 -7.11
C ASN A 73 -3.15 9.97 -7.68
N HIS A 74 -4.20 10.54 -8.27
CA HIS A 74 -4.20 11.91 -8.77
C HIS A 74 -4.03 12.91 -7.62
N PHE A 75 -4.76 12.74 -6.53
CA PHE A 75 -4.63 13.56 -5.33
C PHE A 75 -3.21 13.53 -4.77
N LEU A 76 -2.62 12.34 -4.58
CA LEU A 76 -1.27 12.18 -4.03
C LEU A 76 -0.17 12.68 -4.98
N ARG A 77 -0.33 12.61 -6.30
CA ARG A 77 0.64 13.13 -7.28
C ARG A 77 0.74 14.65 -7.30
N HIS A 78 -0.28 15.37 -6.89
CA HIS A 78 -0.27 16.83 -6.87
C HIS A 78 0.40 17.40 -5.62
N GLN A 79 0.61 16.57 -4.61
CA GLN A 79 1.36 16.91 -3.39
C GLN A 79 2.86 16.68 -3.62
N ARG A 80 3.54 17.57 -4.39
CA ARG A 80 4.98 17.46 -4.64
C ARG A 80 5.78 17.99 -3.45
N GLY A 81 6.48 17.11 -2.72
CA GLY A 81 7.38 17.46 -1.62
C GLY A 81 7.73 16.25 -0.75
N ASN A 82 8.48 16.44 0.32
CA ASN A 82 8.70 15.44 1.39
C ASN A 82 7.41 15.26 2.21
N HIS A 83 6.34 14.80 1.58
CA HIS A 83 5.05 14.65 2.22
C HIS A 83 4.90 13.25 2.82
N ASN A 84 4.24 13.20 3.96
CA ASN A 84 3.76 11.97 4.54
C ASN A 84 2.53 11.51 3.72
N LEU A 85 2.73 10.52 2.84
CA LEU A 85 1.68 10.01 1.96
C LEU A 85 0.49 9.41 2.73
N VAL A 86 0.70 8.89 3.95
CA VAL A 86 -0.39 8.41 4.79
C VAL A 86 -1.24 9.56 5.32
N ARG A 87 -0.62 10.72 5.61
CA ARG A 87 -1.37 11.94 5.96
C ARG A 87 -2.22 12.41 4.79
N ASP A 88 -1.63 12.50 3.60
CA ASP A 88 -2.36 12.92 2.40
C ASP A 88 -3.52 11.97 2.08
N LEU A 89 -3.31 10.65 2.27
CA LEU A 89 -4.37 9.66 2.15
C LEU A 89 -5.46 9.87 3.20
N ASN A 90 -5.11 10.12 4.47
CA ASN A 90 -6.07 10.42 5.52
C ASN A 90 -6.91 11.66 5.19
N ASP A 91 -6.27 12.76 4.76
CA ASP A 91 -6.95 14.01 4.44
C ASP A 91 -7.93 13.83 3.26
N TYR A 92 -7.55 13.03 2.28
CA TYR A 92 -8.45 12.64 1.20
C TYR A 92 -9.65 11.85 1.73
N LEU A 93 -9.42 10.81 2.54
CA LEU A 93 -10.48 9.97 3.08
C LEU A 93 -11.41 10.73 4.04
N GLU A 94 -10.87 11.63 4.87
CA GLU A 94 -11.68 12.55 5.71
C GLU A 94 -12.62 13.40 4.84
N SER A 95 -12.14 13.89 3.70
CA SER A 95 -12.96 14.69 2.77
C SER A 95 -14.15 13.92 2.20
N GLN A 96 -14.12 12.59 2.19
CA GLN A 96 -15.23 11.73 1.74
C GLN A 96 -16.28 11.49 2.83
N ASN A 97 -16.00 11.93 4.06
CA ASN A 97 -16.90 11.78 5.22
C ASN A 97 -17.34 10.34 5.51
N THR A 98 -16.42 9.39 5.38
CA THR A 98 -16.68 7.94 5.53
C THR A 98 -16.00 7.32 6.74
N ARG A 99 -15.57 8.16 7.70
CA ARG A 99 -14.80 7.76 8.88
C ARG A 99 -15.58 6.84 9.81
N ARG A 100 -14.91 5.77 10.26
CA ARG A 100 -15.39 4.82 11.26
C ARG A 100 -14.39 4.75 12.41
N VAL A 101 -14.86 4.78 13.63
CA VAL A 101 -14.00 4.73 14.83
C VAL A 101 -14.41 3.62 15.81
N HIS A 102 -15.57 3.03 15.61
CA HIS A 102 -16.06 1.93 16.44
C HIS A 102 -15.83 0.60 15.73
N ALA A 103 -15.38 -0.39 16.49
CA ALA A 103 -15.11 -1.73 15.97
C ALA A 103 -16.30 -2.30 15.15
N ALA A 104 -17.51 -2.14 15.67
CA ALA A 104 -18.74 -2.65 15.05
C ALA A 104 -19.04 -2.05 13.66
N ASP A 105 -18.45 -0.90 13.33
CA ASP A 105 -18.69 -0.23 12.04
C ASP A 105 -17.65 -0.59 10.97
N ILE A 106 -16.51 -1.14 11.38
CA ILE A 106 -15.40 -1.51 10.48
C ILE A 106 -15.82 -2.70 9.61
N ARG A 107 -15.57 -2.62 8.32
CA ARG A 107 -15.96 -3.62 7.32
C ARG A 107 -14.78 -4.06 6.46
N PRO A 108 -14.80 -5.27 5.87
CA PRO A 108 -13.86 -5.67 4.85
C PRO A 108 -13.76 -4.63 3.74
N GLY A 109 -12.53 -4.30 3.34
CA GLY A 109 -12.22 -3.26 2.38
C GLY A 109 -12.01 -1.88 2.98
N ASP A 110 -12.43 -1.59 4.22
CA ASP A 110 -12.10 -0.30 4.83
C ASP A 110 -10.58 -0.08 4.86
N ILE A 111 -10.16 1.16 4.63
CA ILE A 111 -8.76 1.57 4.77
C ILE A 111 -8.53 1.97 6.23
N LEU A 112 -7.54 1.33 6.86
CA LEU A 112 -7.11 1.66 8.22
C LEU A 112 -6.01 2.71 8.19
N ILE A 113 -6.07 3.66 9.10
CA ILE A 113 -5.01 4.64 9.38
C ILE A 113 -4.52 4.43 10.81
N PHE A 114 -3.20 4.43 10.97
CA PHE A 114 -2.54 4.26 12.25
C PHE A 114 -1.58 5.42 12.53
N ASN A 115 -1.47 5.76 13.80
CA ASN A 115 -0.48 6.67 14.36
C ASN A 115 0.62 5.87 15.07
N LYS A 116 1.75 6.47 15.40
CA LYS A 116 2.75 5.91 16.33
C LYS A 116 3.29 4.52 15.94
N THR A 117 3.40 4.23 14.65
CA THR A 117 4.01 2.97 14.19
C THR A 117 5.51 3.09 13.98
N TYR A 118 6.02 4.31 13.84
CA TYR A 118 7.45 4.65 13.83
C TYR A 118 7.66 6.13 14.18
N ASP A 119 8.88 6.47 14.55
CA ASP A 119 9.33 7.83 14.85
C ASP A 119 9.48 8.61 13.52
N ILE A 120 8.43 9.36 13.14
CA ILE A 120 8.39 10.09 11.87
C ILE A 120 9.16 11.41 11.93
N ASN A 121 9.26 11.99 13.12
CA ASN A 121 9.92 13.28 13.34
C ASN A 121 11.41 13.13 13.73
N HIS A 122 11.89 11.88 13.92
CA HIS A 122 13.25 11.52 14.27
C HIS A 122 13.77 12.15 15.58
N ASP A 123 12.88 12.33 16.58
CA ASP A 123 13.25 12.84 17.89
C ASP A 123 13.70 11.73 18.88
N GLY A 124 13.67 10.48 18.44
CA GLY A 124 14.10 9.31 19.21
C GLY A 124 12.99 8.67 20.04
N HIS A 125 11.78 9.18 19.97
CA HIS A 125 10.62 8.67 20.68
C HIS A 125 9.50 8.31 19.71
N ILE A 126 8.57 7.47 20.15
CA ILE A 126 7.31 7.23 19.45
C ILE A 126 6.19 7.73 20.36
N ASP A 127 5.63 8.89 20.03
CA ASP A 127 4.67 9.61 20.87
C ASP A 127 3.50 10.20 20.05
N ASP A 128 2.74 11.12 20.67
CA ASP A 128 1.56 11.74 20.08
C ASP A 128 1.86 12.69 18.89
N LYS A 129 3.13 12.97 18.60
CA LYS A 129 3.53 13.75 17.42
C LYS A 129 3.66 12.88 16.17
N ASP A 130 3.79 11.56 16.33
CA ASP A 130 3.94 10.60 15.25
C ASP A 130 2.57 10.18 14.72
N ILE A 131 1.91 11.10 14.03
CA ILE A 131 0.57 10.90 13.46
C ILE A 131 0.63 10.47 11.99
N TYR A 132 -0.37 9.66 11.57
CA TYR A 132 -0.52 9.16 10.20
C TYR A 132 0.73 8.43 9.70
N THR A 133 1.16 7.45 10.47
CA THR A 133 2.44 6.77 10.21
C THR A 133 2.29 5.48 9.43
N HIS A 134 1.07 4.90 9.37
CA HIS A 134 0.88 3.62 8.69
C HIS A 134 -0.56 3.44 8.19
N THR A 135 -0.75 2.55 7.21
CA THR A 135 -2.06 2.22 6.63
C THR A 135 -2.13 0.76 6.20
N GLY A 136 -3.35 0.23 6.11
CA GLY A 136 -3.64 -1.11 5.63
C GLY A 136 -5.09 -1.25 5.18
N ILE A 137 -5.46 -2.43 4.71
CA ILE A 137 -6.81 -2.75 4.22
C ILE A 137 -7.41 -3.83 5.12
N VAL A 138 -8.63 -3.60 5.61
CA VAL A 138 -9.36 -4.58 6.41
C VAL A 138 -9.67 -5.80 5.56
N GLU A 139 -9.22 -6.97 6.02
CA GLU A 139 -9.53 -8.26 5.41
C GLU A 139 -10.83 -8.84 5.97
N ASP A 140 -11.01 -8.73 7.29
CA ASP A 140 -12.17 -9.26 8.00
C ASP A 140 -12.36 -8.53 9.35
N ASN A 141 -13.57 -8.57 9.88
CA ASN A 141 -13.90 -8.11 11.23
C ASN A 141 -14.92 -9.04 11.87
N GLN A 142 -14.50 -9.87 12.81
CA GLN A 142 -15.34 -10.80 13.53
C GLN A 142 -15.29 -10.54 15.03
N ASN A 143 -16.39 -10.15 15.64
CA ASN A 143 -16.50 -9.95 17.09
C ASN A 143 -15.41 -8.98 17.64
N ASP A 144 -15.25 -7.83 17.00
CA ASP A 144 -14.24 -6.82 17.36
C ASP A 144 -12.78 -7.25 17.12
N LEU A 145 -12.55 -8.42 16.52
CA LEU A 145 -11.26 -8.84 16.03
C LEU A 145 -11.10 -8.41 14.57
N VAL A 146 -10.36 -7.35 14.37
CA VAL A 146 -10.05 -6.83 13.03
C VAL A 146 -8.81 -7.49 12.49
N THR A 147 -8.94 -8.16 11.35
CA THR A 147 -7.84 -8.68 10.56
C THR A 147 -7.59 -7.75 9.37
N TYR A 148 -6.35 -7.38 9.13
CA TYR A 148 -5.99 -6.47 8.03
C TYR A 148 -4.70 -6.87 7.34
N ILE A 149 -4.56 -6.43 6.11
CA ILE A 149 -3.36 -6.64 5.29
C ILE A 149 -2.67 -5.30 5.09
N ASP A 150 -1.37 -5.27 5.37
CA ASP A 150 -0.52 -4.10 5.19
C ASP A 150 0.78 -4.45 4.45
N ALA A 151 1.50 -3.43 4.01
CA ALA A 151 2.88 -3.56 3.58
C ALA A 151 3.78 -2.72 4.49
N SER A 152 4.85 -3.30 4.99
CA SER A 152 5.82 -2.59 5.81
C SER A 152 7.24 -2.75 5.28
N ASP A 153 8.03 -1.66 5.38
CA ASP A 153 9.45 -1.59 5.00
C ASP A 153 10.38 -1.83 6.20
N ASP A 154 9.83 -2.19 7.36
CA ASP A 154 10.56 -2.45 8.60
C ASP A 154 11.49 -3.67 8.51
N ARG A 155 11.33 -4.47 7.47
CA ARG A 155 12.18 -5.63 7.16
C ARG A 155 12.71 -5.55 5.73
N LYS A 156 13.94 -5.95 5.53
CA LYS A 156 14.50 -6.10 4.19
C LYS A 156 14.49 -7.58 3.80
N PRO A 157 13.75 -7.97 2.76
CA PRO A 157 12.93 -7.12 1.88
C PRO A 157 11.60 -6.69 2.54
N PRO A 158 11.01 -5.56 2.09
CA PRO A 158 9.66 -5.15 2.44
C PRO A 158 8.67 -6.28 2.16
N ARG A 159 7.69 -6.48 3.04
CA ARG A 159 6.74 -7.59 2.93
C ARG A 159 5.32 -7.12 3.15
N VAL A 160 4.40 -7.86 2.55
CA VAL A 160 2.97 -7.78 2.86
C VAL A 160 2.67 -8.72 4.02
N HIS A 161 1.92 -8.24 4.99
CA HIS A 161 1.61 -8.96 6.22
C HIS A 161 0.11 -9.05 6.44
N LEU A 162 -0.32 -10.16 7.02
CA LEU A 162 -1.63 -10.30 7.64
C LEU A 162 -1.47 -10.04 9.14
N ARG A 163 -2.16 -9.04 9.66
CA ARG A 163 -2.08 -8.62 11.07
C ARG A 163 -3.46 -8.57 11.71
N ARG A 164 -3.47 -8.51 13.04
CA ARG A 164 -4.71 -8.49 13.82
C ARG A 164 -4.62 -7.53 14.99
N PHE A 165 -5.75 -6.95 15.33
CA PHE A 165 -5.97 -6.28 16.60
C PHE A 165 -7.42 -6.42 17.06
N SER A 166 -7.65 -6.32 18.38
CA SER A 166 -8.97 -6.31 18.96
C SER A 166 -9.16 -5.05 19.82
N PHE A 167 -10.37 -4.51 19.81
CA PHE A 167 -10.73 -3.39 20.65
C PHE A 167 -10.98 -3.80 22.10
N THR A 168 -11.30 -5.07 22.33
CA THR A 168 -11.74 -5.60 23.63
C THR A 168 -10.78 -6.59 24.24
N ASP A 169 -10.01 -7.33 23.42
CA ASP A 169 -9.12 -8.38 23.88
C ASP A 169 -7.64 -8.10 23.52
N ASP A 170 -6.84 -7.79 24.54
CA ASP A 170 -5.42 -7.50 24.38
C ASP A 170 -4.59 -8.69 23.90
N HIS A 171 -5.10 -9.92 24.04
CA HIS A 171 -4.41 -11.12 23.59
C HIS A 171 -4.19 -11.12 22.05
N PHE A 172 -5.15 -10.55 21.33
CA PHE A 172 -5.09 -10.47 19.86
C PHE A 172 -4.40 -9.20 19.33
N ASN A 173 -3.85 -8.36 20.21
CA ASN A 173 -3.15 -7.15 19.78
C ASN A 173 -1.68 -7.43 19.49
N GLU A 174 -1.34 -7.57 18.22
CA GLU A 174 0.04 -7.78 17.77
C GLU A 174 0.91 -6.54 18.07
N THR A 175 2.19 -6.80 18.35
CA THR A 175 3.17 -5.72 18.49
C THR A 175 3.54 -5.21 17.09
N VAL A 176 3.26 -3.95 16.80
CA VAL A 176 3.58 -3.33 15.51
C VAL A 176 4.99 -2.74 15.51
N THR A 177 5.45 -2.19 16.65
CA THR A 177 6.78 -1.58 16.77
C THR A 177 7.25 -1.57 18.23
N ARG A 178 8.45 -1.00 18.45
CA ARG A 178 9.00 -0.68 19.77
C ARG A 178 9.47 0.75 19.80
N ASP A 179 9.15 1.44 20.87
CA ASP A 179 9.71 2.77 21.14
C ASP A 179 11.24 2.69 21.25
N PRO A 180 12.00 3.46 20.47
CA PRO A 180 13.47 3.36 20.45
C PRO A 180 14.12 3.75 21.79
N ALA A 181 13.58 4.74 22.48
CA ALA A 181 14.14 5.25 23.72
C ALA A 181 13.89 4.32 24.91
N THR A 182 12.69 3.73 25.00
CA THR A 182 12.25 2.95 26.17
C THR A 182 12.22 1.45 25.94
N GLY A 183 12.26 0.99 24.69
CA GLY A 183 12.07 -0.42 24.32
C GLY A 183 10.62 -0.92 24.52
N ARG A 184 9.69 -0.05 24.91
CA ARG A 184 8.27 -0.40 25.11
C ARG A 184 7.67 -0.93 23.82
N LYS A 185 6.98 -2.06 23.92
CA LYS A 185 6.20 -2.60 22.81
C LYS A 185 4.96 -1.73 22.60
N ILE A 186 4.73 -1.35 21.34
CA ILE A 186 3.54 -0.61 20.92
C ILE A 186 2.66 -1.58 20.12
N ARG A 187 1.40 -1.70 20.55
CA ARG A 187 0.45 -2.68 20.00
C ARG A 187 -0.47 -2.04 18.97
N ALA A 188 -0.99 -2.81 18.03
CA ALA A 188 -1.82 -2.33 16.93
C ALA A 188 -3.02 -1.49 17.40
N ARG A 189 -3.73 -1.91 18.48
CA ARG A 189 -4.83 -1.13 19.04
C ARG A 189 -4.41 0.26 19.53
N GLU A 190 -3.22 0.39 20.14
CA GLU A 190 -2.72 1.66 20.65
C GLU A 190 -2.42 2.65 19.51
N THR A 191 -2.20 2.13 18.32
CA THR A 191 -1.84 2.90 17.12
C THR A 191 -3.03 3.21 16.23
N PHE A 192 -4.17 2.53 16.40
CA PHE A 192 -5.36 2.73 15.58
C PHE A 192 -5.89 4.16 15.69
N HIS A 193 -6.07 4.82 14.55
CA HIS A 193 -6.63 6.16 14.43
C HIS A 193 -8.09 6.13 13.93
N ALA A 194 -8.30 5.55 12.76
CA ALA A 194 -9.61 5.43 12.13
C ALA A 194 -9.61 4.37 11.03
N ALA A 195 -10.80 3.96 10.61
CA ALA A 195 -11.06 3.26 9.36
C ALA A 195 -11.93 4.13 8.46
N TYR A 196 -11.83 3.93 7.15
CA TYR A 196 -12.57 4.71 6.14
C TYR A 196 -13.15 3.78 5.08
N ALA A 197 -14.45 3.91 4.83
CA ALA A 197 -15.05 3.26 3.68
C ALA A 197 -14.63 3.97 2.38
N VAL A 198 -14.42 3.19 1.32
CA VAL A 198 -14.13 3.69 -0.03
C VAL A 198 -15.34 3.40 -0.91
N HIS A 199 -15.82 4.41 -1.66
CA HIS A 199 -17.01 4.34 -2.52
C HIS A 199 -16.67 4.61 -3.98
#